data_74f2e743ff00da9427c17cb86207ef9a
#
_entry.id   74f2e743ff00da9427c17cb86207ef9a
#
_cell.length_a   1.000
_cell.length_b   1.000
_cell.length_c   1.000
_cell.angle_alpha   90.00
_cell.angle_beta   90.00
_cell.angle_gamma   90.00
#
_symmetry.space_group_name_H-M   'P 1'
#
loop_
_entity.id
_entity.type
_entity.pdbx_description
1 polymer ?
#
loop_
_entity_poly.entity_id
_entity_poly.type
_entity_poly.pdbx_seq_one_letter_code
_entity_poly.pdbx_strand_id
1 'polypeptide(L)'
;QLALVTDCSSAVPELLDETPLGRYFHTRSISAFLGVRKPHPLMYTHCLETLGLAAEECIFVGDGNSEELLGAKKCGLTTVWVDNGQHQHWHERFSPDGDYTIRSLDRLLPIIQTLCTE
;
A
#
# COMPACT_ATOMS: atom_id res chain seq x y z
N GLN A 1 6.87 11.11 2.85
CA GLN A 1 6.15 11.07 1.57
C GLN A 1 5.12 9.95 1.58
N LEU A 2 3.99 10.17 0.95
CA LEU A 2 2.87 9.23 0.93
C LEU A 2 2.52 8.86 -0.51
N ALA A 3 2.32 7.57 -0.76
CA ALA A 3 1.89 7.05 -2.06
C ALA A 3 0.65 6.19 -1.91
N LEU A 4 -0.15 6.11 -2.97
CA LEU A 4 -1.34 5.27 -3.03
C LEU A 4 -1.12 4.16 -4.06
N VAL A 5 -1.40 2.92 -3.67
CA VAL A 5 -1.38 1.76 -4.56
C VAL A 5 -2.77 1.13 -4.52
N THR A 6 -3.51 1.20 -5.61
CA THR A 6 -4.90 0.77 -5.60
C THR A 6 -5.31 0.08 -6.90
N ASP A 7 -6.06 -1.01 -6.75
CA ASP A 7 -6.75 -1.67 -7.85
C ASP A 7 -8.11 -1.01 -8.01
N CYS A 8 -8.23 -0.11 -8.98
CA CYS A 8 -9.47 0.63 -9.16
C CYS A 8 -9.63 1.13 -10.60
N SER A 9 -10.84 1.61 -10.91
CA SER A 9 -11.12 2.25 -12.20
C SER A 9 -10.51 3.64 -12.30
N SER A 10 -10.47 4.18 -13.50
CA SER A 10 -9.95 5.53 -13.76
C SER A 10 -10.75 6.65 -13.11
N ALA A 11 -11.98 6.37 -12.68
CA ALA A 11 -12.84 7.36 -12.02
C ALA A 11 -12.42 7.63 -10.58
N VAL A 12 -11.78 6.67 -9.90
CA VAL A 12 -11.45 6.78 -8.49
C VAL A 12 -10.44 7.90 -8.20
N PRO A 13 -9.36 8.08 -8.98
CA PRO A 13 -8.45 9.20 -8.74
C PRO A 13 -9.13 10.57 -8.81
N GLU A 14 -10.08 10.75 -9.74
CA GLU A 14 -10.84 12.01 -9.85
C GLU A 14 -11.69 12.25 -8.61
N LEU A 15 -12.38 11.21 -8.12
CA LEU A 15 -13.19 11.31 -6.92
C LEU A 15 -12.32 11.59 -5.69
N LEU A 16 -11.15 10.97 -5.60
CA LEU A 16 -10.22 11.20 -4.51
C LEU A 16 -9.75 12.66 -4.48
N ASP A 17 -9.47 13.24 -5.65
CA ASP A 17 -9.01 14.62 -5.76
C ASP A 17 -10.09 15.65 -5.39
N GLU A 18 -11.35 15.26 -5.40
CA GLU A 18 -12.45 16.08 -4.87
C GLU A 18 -12.50 16.10 -3.35
N THR A 19 -11.72 15.25 -2.69
CA THR A 19 -11.63 15.18 -1.22
C THR A 19 -10.35 15.85 -0.73
N PRO A 20 -10.30 16.31 0.55
CA PRO A 20 -9.06 16.83 1.13
C PRO A 20 -7.93 15.81 1.19
N LEU A 21 -8.24 14.51 1.14
CA LEU A 21 -7.26 13.45 1.25
C LEU A 21 -6.33 13.36 0.03
N GLY A 22 -6.85 13.65 -1.16
CA GLY A 22 -6.10 13.48 -2.41
C GLY A 22 -4.78 14.24 -2.45
N ARG A 23 -4.73 15.41 -1.86
CA ARG A 23 -3.53 16.28 -1.87
C ARG A 23 -2.33 15.72 -1.12
N TYR A 24 -2.54 14.72 -0.25
CA TYR A 24 -1.46 14.15 0.55
C TYR A 24 -0.63 13.10 -0.21
N PHE A 25 -1.12 12.61 -1.34
CA PHE A 25 -0.41 11.59 -2.11
C PHE A 25 0.56 12.22 -3.10
N HIS A 26 1.84 11.92 -2.93
CA HIS A 26 2.91 12.40 -3.82
C HIS A 26 2.92 11.66 -5.15
N THR A 27 2.51 10.39 -5.14
CA THR A 27 2.38 9.56 -6.34
C THR A 27 1.31 8.49 -6.13
N ARG A 28 0.86 7.90 -7.25
CA ARG A 28 -0.20 6.90 -7.23
C ARG A 28 0.07 5.80 -8.25
N SER A 29 -0.15 4.55 -7.86
CA SER A 29 -0.23 3.41 -8.78
C SER A 29 -1.69 3.01 -8.90
N ILE A 30 -2.26 3.26 -10.06
CA ILE A 30 -3.67 3.00 -10.37
C ILE A 30 -3.74 1.88 -11.38
N SER A 31 -4.38 0.77 -11.05
CA SER A 31 -4.41 -0.41 -11.92
C SER A 31 -4.99 -0.11 -13.31
N ALA A 32 -6.01 0.74 -13.39
CA ALA A 32 -6.61 1.11 -14.67
C ALA A 32 -5.63 1.82 -15.61
N PHE A 33 -4.64 2.55 -15.08
CA PHE A 33 -3.65 3.27 -15.87
C PHE A 33 -2.41 2.43 -16.16
N LEU A 34 -2.01 1.57 -15.21
CA LEU A 34 -0.82 0.74 -15.38
C LEU A 34 -1.08 -0.56 -16.14
N GLY A 35 -2.34 -0.96 -16.28
CA GLY A 35 -2.70 -2.17 -16.99
C GLY A 35 -2.42 -3.47 -16.23
N VAL A 36 -2.09 -3.37 -14.95
CA VAL A 36 -1.84 -4.50 -14.06
C VAL A 36 -2.49 -4.23 -12.71
N ARG A 37 -2.58 -5.27 -11.87
CA ARG A 37 -3.15 -5.17 -10.52
C ARG A 37 -2.17 -5.74 -9.50
N LYS A 38 -2.37 -5.37 -8.23
CA LYS A 38 -1.63 -6.04 -7.14
C LYS A 38 -1.86 -7.56 -7.23
N PRO A 39 -0.88 -8.39 -6.99
CA PRO A 39 0.47 -8.11 -6.50
C PRO A 39 1.53 -7.93 -7.58
N HIS A 40 1.17 -7.55 -8.81
CA HIS A 40 2.15 -7.36 -9.88
C HIS A 40 3.22 -6.35 -9.46
N PRO A 41 4.51 -6.65 -9.68
CA PRO A 41 5.61 -5.78 -9.22
C PRO A 41 5.51 -4.32 -9.67
N LEU A 42 4.98 -4.07 -10.88
CA LEU A 42 4.86 -2.72 -11.41
C LEU A 42 4.02 -1.80 -10.53
N MET A 43 3.01 -2.35 -9.83
CA MET A 43 2.18 -1.56 -8.92
C MET A 43 3.00 -0.93 -7.79
N TYR A 44 4.06 -1.60 -7.35
CA TYR A 44 4.93 -1.10 -6.27
C TYR A 44 6.10 -0.28 -6.85
N THR A 45 6.75 -0.79 -7.89
CA THR A 45 7.93 -0.16 -8.46
C THR A 45 7.62 1.19 -9.10
N HIS A 46 6.42 1.36 -9.66
CA HIS A 46 6.00 2.66 -10.21
C HIS A 46 6.07 3.77 -9.15
N CYS A 47 5.53 3.52 -7.96
CA CYS A 47 5.59 4.49 -6.87
C CYS A 47 7.03 4.71 -6.39
N LEU A 48 7.79 3.63 -6.24
CA LEU A 48 9.19 3.73 -5.79
C LEU A 48 10.03 4.57 -6.76
N GLU A 49 9.91 4.32 -8.04
CA GLU A 49 10.64 5.07 -9.07
C GLU A 49 10.23 6.54 -9.10
N THR A 50 8.93 6.82 -9.01
CA THR A 50 8.43 8.18 -9.02
C THR A 50 8.90 8.97 -7.79
N LEU A 51 8.98 8.31 -6.63
CA LEU A 51 9.48 8.93 -5.40
C LEU A 51 11.01 8.99 -5.35
N GLY A 52 11.70 8.22 -6.18
CA GLY A 52 13.15 8.13 -6.15
C GLY A 52 13.69 7.42 -4.90
N LEU A 53 12.93 6.46 -4.37
CA LEU A 53 13.28 5.74 -3.14
C LEU A 53 13.55 4.26 -3.41
N ALA A 54 14.42 3.68 -2.59
CA ALA A 54 14.61 2.24 -2.58
C ALA A 54 13.49 1.57 -1.78
N ALA A 55 13.15 0.34 -2.13
CA ALA A 55 12.08 -0.39 -1.45
C ALA A 55 12.34 -0.53 0.05
N GLU A 56 13.59 -0.74 0.43
CA GLU A 56 14.00 -0.89 1.84
C GLU A 56 13.77 0.36 2.68
N GLU A 57 13.61 1.51 2.02
CA GLU A 57 13.33 2.79 2.69
C GLU A 57 11.84 3.04 2.87
N CYS A 58 10.99 2.14 2.39
CA CYS A 58 9.55 2.36 2.32
C CYS A 58 8.78 1.27 3.06
N ILE A 59 7.58 1.66 3.50
CA ILE A 59 6.62 0.77 4.17
C ILE A 59 5.38 0.66 3.29
N PHE A 60 4.91 -0.55 3.08
CA PHE A 60 3.61 -0.81 2.45
C PHE A 60 2.59 -1.19 3.53
N VAL A 61 1.46 -0.51 3.53
CA VAL A 61 0.39 -0.72 4.50
C VAL A 61 -0.86 -1.19 3.76
N GLY A 62 -1.43 -2.31 4.17
CA GLY A 62 -2.61 -2.85 3.51
C GLY A 62 -3.38 -3.84 4.37
N ASP A 63 -4.57 -4.20 3.90
CA ASP A 63 -5.47 -5.12 4.62
C ASP A 63 -5.23 -6.60 4.30
N GLY A 64 -4.31 -6.91 3.40
CA GLY A 64 -3.95 -8.27 3.03
C GLY A 64 -4.72 -8.86 1.86
N ASN A 65 -5.67 -8.13 1.29
CA ASN A 65 -6.37 -8.59 0.09
C ASN A 65 -5.48 -8.53 -1.14
N SER A 66 -5.83 -9.29 -2.17
CA SER A 66 -5.12 -9.33 -3.46
C SER A 66 -3.64 -9.73 -3.34
N GLU A 67 -3.27 -10.47 -2.30
CA GLU A 67 -1.88 -10.83 -2.00
C GLU A 67 -0.94 -9.61 -1.97
N GLU A 68 -1.48 -8.44 -1.61
CA GLU A 68 -0.76 -7.17 -1.71
C GLU A 68 0.47 -7.11 -0.82
N LEU A 69 0.40 -7.67 0.40
CA LEU A 69 1.53 -7.68 1.32
C LEU A 69 2.65 -8.61 0.81
N LEU A 70 2.28 -9.76 0.27
CA LEU A 70 3.24 -10.68 -0.32
C LEU A 70 3.96 -10.04 -1.51
N GLY A 71 3.22 -9.37 -2.38
CA GLY A 71 3.80 -8.65 -3.51
C GLY A 71 4.74 -7.54 -3.08
N ALA A 72 4.37 -6.79 -2.06
CA ALA A 72 5.22 -5.74 -1.51
C ALA A 72 6.52 -6.30 -0.92
N LYS A 73 6.44 -7.40 -0.17
CA LYS A 73 7.63 -8.07 0.36
C LYS A 73 8.57 -8.54 -0.74
N LYS A 74 8.03 -9.10 -1.81
CA LYS A 74 8.84 -9.56 -2.95
C LYS A 74 9.58 -8.41 -3.63
N CYS A 75 9.06 -7.19 -3.53
CA CYS A 75 9.72 -5.99 -4.03
C CYS A 75 10.72 -5.39 -3.03
N GLY A 76 10.81 -5.92 -1.82
CA GLY A 76 11.76 -5.44 -0.80
C GLY A 76 11.18 -4.44 0.19
N LEU A 77 9.88 -4.18 0.15
CA LEU A 77 9.21 -3.27 1.07
C LEU A 77 9.01 -3.91 2.44
N THR A 78 9.11 -3.11 3.48
CA THR A 78 8.62 -3.48 4.81
C THR A 78 7.10 -3.42 4.80
N THR A 79 6.43 -4.40 5.36
CA THR A 79 4.98 -4.50 5.27
C THR A 79 4.30 -4.40 6.63
N VAL A 80 3.14 -3.73 6.62
CA VAL A 80 2.27 -3.59 7.79
C VAL A 80 0.88 -4.08 7.40
N TRP A 81 0.42 -5.12 8.08
CA TRP A 81 -0.95 -5.61 7.91
C TRP A 81 -1.89 -4.86 8.83
N VAL A 82 -2.92 -4.25 8.24
CA VAL A 82 -4.01 -3.63 9.00
C VAL A 82 -5.11 -4.68 9.17
N ASP A 83 -5.21 -5.23 10.36
CA ASP A 83 -6.25 -6.20 10.70
C ASP A 83 -7.49 -5.46 11.21
N ASN A 84 -8.41 -5.17 10.31
CA ASN A 84 -9.66 -4.48 10.64
C ASN A 84 -10.78 -5.42 11.09
N GLY A 85 -10.51 -6.74 11.17
CA GLY A 85 -11.48 -7.74 11.58
C GLY A 85 -12.49 -8.15 10.50
N GLN A 86 -12.38 -7.61 9.30
CA GLN A 86 -13.35 -7.84 8.22
C GLN A 86 -12.78 -8.62 7.03
N HIS A 87 -11.79 -9.46 7.26
CA HIS A 87 -11.06 -10.13 6.19
C HIS A 87 -11.64 -11.48 5.75
N GLN A 88 -12.69 -11.96 6.39
CA GLN A 88 -13.05 -13.38 6.33
C GLN A 88 -13.75 -13.85 5.06
N HIS A 89 -14.31 -12.96 4.27
CA HIS A 89 -15.25 -13.38 3.23
C HIS A 89 -15.06 -12.74 1.87
N TRP A 90 -14.04 -11.92 1.67
CA TRP A 90 -14.02 -11.02 0.54
C TRP A 90 -13.20 -11.48 -0.65
N HIS A 91 -12.11 -12.22 -0.42
CA HIS A 91 -11.21 -12.54 -1.52
C HIS A 91 -10.55 -13.91 -1.33
N GLU A 92 -10.50 -14.67 -2.43
CA GLU A 92 -9.77 -15.93 -2.51
C GLU A 92 -8.26 -15.75 -2.33
N ARG A 93 -7.77 -14.51 -2.47
CA ARG A 93 -6.35 -14.18 -2.43
C ARG A 93 -5.97 -13.37 -1.20
N PHE A 94 -6.68 -13.59 -0.11
CA PHE A 94 -6.36 -12.97 1.16
C PHE A 94 -5.09 -13.59 1.76
N SER A 95 -4.10 -12.75 2.07
CA SER A 95 -2.83 -13.18 2.65
C SER A 95 -2.36 -12.16 3.69
N PRO A 96 -2.71 -12.38 4.99
CA PRO A 96 -2.41 -11.43 6.05
C PRO A 96 -1.00 -11.66 6.62
N ASP A 97 0.03 -11.43 5.83
CA ASP A 97 1.42 -11.70 6.20
C ASP A 97 2.26 -10.43 6.18
N GLY A 98 2.11 -9.62 7.23
CA GLY A 98 2.89 -8.40 7.40
C GLY A 98 4.07 -8.59 8.35
N ASP A 99 5.12 -7.77 8.18
CA ASP A 99 6.22 -7.69 9.15
C ASP A 99 5.72 -7.15 10.49
N TYR A 100 4.71 -6.30 10.43
CA TYR A 100 4.00 -5.76 11.58
C TYR A 100 2.51 -5.93 11.39
N THR A 101 1.76 -5.97 12.49
CA THR A 101 0.30 -6.04 12.47
C THR A 101 -0.26 -4.92 13.35
N ILE A 102 -1.22 -4.16 12.79
CA ILE A 102 -1.92 -3.11 13.54
C ILE A 102 -3.42 -3.29 13.39
N ARG A 103 -4.18 -2.77 14.36
CA ARG A 103 -5.65 -2.82 14.34
C ARG A 103 -6.29 -1.56 13.78
N SER A 104 -5.54 -0.48 13.71
CA SER A 104 -6.01 0.80 13.20
C SER A 104 -4.82 1.64 12.73
N LEU A 105 -5.06 2.60 11.84
CA LEU A 105 -3.99 3.39 11.23
C LEU A 105 -3.25 4.29 12.21
N ASP A 106 -3.87 4.68 13.32
CA ASP A 106 -3.20 5.47 14.35
C ASP A 106 -2.03 4.73 15.00
N ARG A 107 -2.01 3.41 14.89
CA ARG A 107 -0.91 2.58 15.40
C ARG A 107 0.30 2.53 14.46
N LEU A 108 0.18 3.11 13.29
CA LEU A 108 1.26 3.12 12.31
C LEU A 108 2.39 4.07 12.70
N LEU A 109 2.08 5.22 13.28
CA LEU A 109 3.09 6.22 13.64
C LEU A 109 4.19 5.68 14.57
N PRO A 110 3.89 4.92 15.63
CA PRO A 110 4.95 4.34 16.46
C PRO A 110 5.91 3.43 15.68
N ILE A 111 5.39 2.69 14.70
CA ILE A 111 6.21 1.81 13.85
C ILE A 111 7.14 2.66 12.98
N ILE A 112 6.62 3.71 12.36
CA ILE A 112 7.41 4.62 11.53
C ILE A 112 8.52 5.26 12.36
N GLN A 113 8.20 5.73 13.56
CA GLN A 113 9.16 6.35 14.45
C GLN A 113 10.29 5.39 14.84
N THR A 114 9.94 4.14 15.14
CA THR A 114 10.93 3.10 15.47
C THR A 114 11.87 2.84 14.30
N LEU A 115 11.33 2.69 13.09
CA LEU A 115 12.11 2.40 11.89
C LEU A 115 12.99 3.59 11.48
N CYS A 116 12.55 4.81 11.70
CA CYS A 116 13.32 6.01 11.36
C CYS A 116 14.48 6.30 12.33
N THR A 117 14.49 5.69 13.52
CA THR A 117 15.54 5.91 14.52
C THR A 117 16.66 4.88 14.44
N GLU A 118 16.54 3.90 13.59
CA GLU A 118 17.60 2.91 13.33
C GLU A 118 18.64 3.43 12.29
#